data_43ed3709920ad47feb23549ee92f121a
#
_entry.id   43ed3709920ad47feb23549ee92f121a
#
_cell.length_a   1.000
_cell.length_b   1.000
_cell.length_c   1.000
_cell.angle_alpha   90.00
_cell.angle_beta   90.00
_cell.angle_gamma   90.00
#
_symmetry.space_group_name_H-M   'P 1'
#
loop_
_entity.id
_entity.type
_entity.pdbx_description
1 polymer ?
#
loop_
_entity_poly.entity_id
_entity_poly.type
_entity_poly.pdbx_seq_one_letter_code
_entity_poly.pdbx_strand_id
1 'polypeptide(L)'
;MELQESTNRLVELIRHSQSPYHTMKEAISQLEKAGFERISLAESAALEPGKAYYVSIYDRSLAAFRVPQSGFKGFCIITSHIDNPCFMIKPNPERKKSDCITLNVERYGGPILNTWLDRPLTIAGRVCVATDDPFNPKTMLYNSKKPVAVIPNLAIHMNREVNKGVELKVQTDLEPIVSLIGAKENTQGWLLGKIAAELGIEADSILDYELFLCNGEEPSITGFDDEFLSAPRLDNLTSCQSCLNAIMDTEALSDICNLVVLFDNEECGSSSKQGAGSVILSSILEKIYLNTPDTDKSRTAFIDVMLHSLTASLDVAHAMHPNHPEKNDPTNPIPMEGGVVIKMNYNQRYATDTNAVSIVEGICRAEKIAHTKFVNHGDAVGGGTLGSILSTSIPAMTVDLGVPILAMHSSRELMARSSQLAMDQFAEAFFK
;
A
#
# COMPACT_ATOMS: atom_id res chain seq x y z
N MET A 1 1.65 12.14 19.09
CA MET A 1 2.02 12.78 17.78
C MET A 1 1.13 13.99 17.53
N GLU A 2 1.65 15.06 16.93
CA GLU A 2 0.91 16.26 16.57
C GLU A 2 0.45 16.21 15.09
N LEU A 3 -0.62 16.94 14.74
CA LEU A 3 -1.21 16.94 13.39
C LEU A 3 -0.20 17.20 12.27
N GLN A 4 0.65 18.21 12.47
CA GLN A 4 1.64 18.58 11.46
C GLN A 4 2.73 17.51 11.28
N GLU A 5 3.13 16.86 12.35
CA GLU A 5 4.11 15.77 12.32
C GLU A 5 3.53 14.54 11.58
N SER A 6 2.31 14.10 11.93
CA SER A 6 1.59 13.03 11.26
C SER A 6 1.49 13.28 9.74
N THR A 7 1.05 14.49 9.36
CA THR A 7 0.96 14.89 7.94
C THR A 7 2.33 14.87 7.25
N ASN A 8 3.37 15.39 7.89
CA ASN A 8 4.70 15.45 7.30
C ASN A 8 5.29 14.06 7.05
N ARG A 9 5.15 13.15 8.02
CA ARG A 9 5.61 11.75 7.86
C ARG A 9 4.93 11.09 6.66
N LEU A 10 3.61 11.23 6.51
CA LEU A 10 2.87 10.70 5.37
C LEU A 10 3.32 11.34 4.04
N VAL A 11 3.44 12.65 3.98
CA VAL A 11 3.89 13.38 2.78
C VAL A 11 5.28 12.90 2.33
N GLU A 12 6.21 12.71 3.26
CA GLU A 12 7.56 12.20 2.94
C GLU A 12 7.50 10.75 2.42
N LEU A 13 6.69 9.87 3.03
CA LEU A 13 6.49 8.52 2.51
C LEU A 13 5.95 8.56 1.07
N ILE A 14 4.92 9.37 0.78
CA ILE A 14 4.32 9.49 -0.55
C ILE A 14 5.36 9.99 -1.58
N ARG A 15 6.19 10.97 -1.22
CA ARG A 15 7.26 11.50 -2.09
C ARG A 15 8.27 10.45 -2.51
N HIS A 16 8.56 9.51 -1.62
CA HIS A 16 9.56 8.46 -1.85
C HIS A 16 8.95 7.14 -2.36
N SER A 17 7.62 7.04 -2.50
CA SER A 17 6.89 5.81 -2.80
C SER A 17 6.27 5.79 -4.20
N GLN A 18 7.02 6.10 -5.25
CA GLN A 18 6.50 6.11 -6.62
C GLN A 18 6.07 4.73 -7.14
N SER A 19 6.66 3.65 -6.62
CA SER A 19 6.25 2.28 -6.90
C SER A 19 6.32 1.44 -5.62
N PRO A 20 5.72 0.23 -5.56
CA PRO A 20 5.82 -0.65 -4.40
C PRO A 20 7.26 -0.90 -3.95
N TYR A 21 8.20 -1.01 -4.89
CA TYR A 21 9.64 -1.17 -4.61
C TYR A 21 10.25 0.04 -3.91
N HIS A 22 9.82 1.24 -4.27
CA HIS A 22 10.27 2.48 -3.65
C HIS A 22 9.66 2.63 -2.24
N THR A 23 8.40 2.23 -2.06
CA THR A 23 7.74 2.17 -0.74
C THR A 23 8.51 1.22 0.19
N MET A 24 8.86 0.02 -0.31
CA MET A 24 9.70 -0.92 0.43
C MET A 24 11.03 -0.32 0.86
N LYS A 25 11.73 0.34 -0.08
CA LYS A 25 13.01 0.99 0.22
C LYS A 25 12.88 2.06 1.30
N GLU A 26 11.85 2.89 1.22
CA GLU A 26 11.62 3.96 2.19
C GLU A 26 11.21 3.39 3.56
N ALA A 27 10.30 2.40 3.60
CA ALA A 27 9.90 1.74 4.83
C ALA A 27 11.10 1.08 5.55
N ILE A 28 11.94 0.38 4.80
CA ILE A 28 13.18 -0.21 5.33
C ILE A 28 14.10 0.87 5.89
N SER A 29 14.28 1.97 5.15
CA SER A 29 15.12 3.10 5.62
C SER A 29 14.61 3.70 6.93
N GLN A 30 13.30 3.83 7.10
CA GLN A 30 12.69 4.31 8.35
C GLN A 30 12.93 3.33 9.50
N LEU A 31 12.70 2.03 9.27
CA LEU A 31 12.93 0.98 10.27
C LEU A 31 14.39 0.88 10.71
N GLU A 32 15.34 0.92 9.77
CA GLU A 32 16.78 0.88 10.10
C GLU A 32 17.21 2.09 10.93
N LYS A 33 16.70 3.29 10.62
CA LYS A 33 16.93 4.50 11.43
C LYS A 33 16.34 4.38 12.85
N ALA A 34 15.23 3.62 12.99
CA ALA A 34 14.61 3.32 14.28
C ALA A 34 15.26 2.12 15.01
N GLY A 35 16.35 1.56 14.49
CA GLY A 35 17.13 0.51 15.12
C GLY A 35 16.61 -0.91 14.88
N PHE A 36 15.79 -1.13 13.86
CA PHE A 36 15.36 -2.48 13.45
C PHE A 36 16.49 -3.19 12.69
N GLU A 37 16.74 -4.44 13.03
CA GLU A 37 17.75 -5.27 12.39
C GLU A 37 17.12 -6.19 11.33
N ARG A 38 17.78 -6.29 10.16
CA ARG A 38 17.32 -7.19 9.09
C ARG A 38 17.62 -8.64 9.43
N ILE A 39 16.63 -9.52 9.26
CA ILE A 39 16.82 -10.98 9.30
C ILE A 39 16.32 -11.63 8.02
N SER A 40 16.84 -12.82 7.71
CA SER A 40 16.46 -13.63 6.55
C SER A 40 15.39 -14.66 6.93
N LEU A 41 14.34 -14.79 6.09
CA LEU A 41 13.40 -15.90 6.23
C LEU A 41 13.99 -17.25 5.85
N ALA A 42 15.02 -17.28 5.02
CA ALA A 42 15.67 -18.52 4.58
C ALA A 42 16.59 -19.12 5.65
N GLU A 43 16.94 -18.33 6.67
CA GLU A 43 17.86 -18.73 7.73
C GLU A 43 17.13 -18.80 9.07
N SER A 44 17.66 -19.64 10.00
CA SER A 44 17.21 -19.64 11.39
C SER A 44 18.08 -18.63 12.15
N ALA A 45 17.47 -17.53 12.59
CA ALA A 45 18.11 -16.54 13.44
C ALA A 45 17.56 -16.69 14.86
N ALA A 46 18.42 -16.80 15.87
CA ALA A 46 17.99 -16.68 17.26
C ALA A 46 17.53 -15.24 17.50
N LEU A 47 16.29 -15.08 17.96
CA LEU A 47 15.72 -13.77 18.27
C LEU A 47 16.04 -13.40 19.71
N GLU A 48 16.45 -12.17 19.94
CA GLU A 48 16.76 -11.66 21.28
C GLU A 48 15.54 -10.95 21.87
N PRO A 49 15.15 -11.26 23.13
CA PRO A 49 14.05 -10.58 23.79
C PRO A 49 14.25 -9.06 23.84
N GLY A 50 13.16 -8.33 23.58
CA GLY A 50 13.15 -6.88 23.55
C GLY A 50 13.68 -6.22 22.27
N LYS A 51 14.35 -6.96 21.39
CA LYS A 51 14.87 -6.42 20.12
C LYS A 51 13.80 -6.29 19.03
N ALA A 52 14.12 -5.45 18.05
CA ALA A 52 13.28 -5.16 16.89
C ALA A 52 13.93 -5.67 15.60
N TYR A 53 13.16 -6.36 14.79
CA TYR A 53 13.61 -6.97 13.54
C TYR A 53 12.67 -6.67 12.38
N TYR A 54 13.19 -6.75 11.15
CA TYR A 54 12.38 -6.76 9.96
C TYR A 54 12.82 -7.82 8.95
N VAL A 55 11.86 -8.22 8.11
CA VAL A 55 12.03 -9.18 7.02
C VAL A 55 11.53 -8.56 5.72
N SER A 56 12.38 -8.55 4.70
CA SER A 56 11.96 -8.25 3.32
C SER A 56 11.50 -9.54 2.64
N ILE A 57 10.31 -9.53 2.05
CA ILE A 57 9.67 -10.65 1.39
C ILE A 57 9.69 -10.39 -0.11
N TYR A 58 10.64 -11.00 -0.83
CA TYR A 58 10.84 -10.84 -2.28
C TYR A 58 10.99 -9.37 -2.74
N ASP A 59 11.43 -8.48 -1.84
CA ASP A 59 11.54 -7.03 -2.02
C ASP A 59 10.21 -6.34 -2.43
N ARG A 60 9.07 -6.97 -2.10
CA ARG A 60 7.72 -6.49 -2.43
C ARG A 60 6.75 -6.47 -1.25
N SER A 61 7.06 -7.14 -0.15
CA SER A 61 6.31 -7.08 1.10
C SER A 61 7.26 -7.05 2.27
N LEU A 62 6.81 -6.52 3.40
CA LEU A 62 7.63 -6.27 4.58
C LEU A 62 6.92 -6.78 5.83
N ALA A 63 7.65 -7.45 6.71
CA ALA A 63 7.22 -7.69 8.09
C ALA A 63 8.22 -7.06 9.05
N ALA A 64 7.75 -6.29 10.04
CA ALA A 64 8.58 -5.71 11.10
C ALA A 64 7.96 -6.01 12.45
N PHE A 65 8.78 -6.41 13.44
CA PHE A 65 8.27 -6.87 14.72
C PHE A 65 9.20 -6.58 15.88
N ARG A 66 8.64 -6.57 17.09
CA ARG A 66 9.37 -6.48 18.36
C ARG A 66 9.20 -7.77 19.14
N VAL A 67 10.30 -8.40 19.46
CA VAL A 67 10.31 -9.65 20.26
C VAL A 67 9.88 -9.32 21.70
N PRO A 68 8.96 -10.09 22.30
CA PRO A 68 8.59 -9.89 23.69
C PRO A 68 9.78 -9.95 24.65
N GLN A 69 9.69 -9.21 25.75
CA GLN A 69 10.79 -9.18 26.76
C GLN A 69 10.88 -10.47 27.57
N SER A 70 9.71 -11.12 27.85
CA SER A 70 9.66 -12.34 28.65
C SER A 70 8.38 -13.13 28.38
N GLY A 71 8.47 -14.36 27.94
CA GLY A 71 7.31 -15.17 27.58
C GLY A 71 6.74 -14.82 26.19
N PHE A 72 5.66 -15.52 25.78
CA PHE A 72 5.00 -15.30 24.50
C PHE A 72 3.54 -15.77 24.56
N LYS A 73 2.60 -14.86 24.73
CA LYS A 73 1.18 -15.17 24.84
C LYS A 73 0.39 -14.97 23.55
N GLY A 74 0.82 -14.05 22.68
CA GLY A 74 0.10 -13.72 21.46
C GLY A 74 0.87 -12.75 20.59
N PHE A 75 0.31 -12.52 19.41
CA PHE A 75 0.71 -11.44 18.51
C PHE A 75 -0.32 -10.33 18.52
N CYS A 76 0.14 -9.10 18.50
CA CYS A 76 -0.66 -7.93 18.13
C CYS A 76 -0.21 -7.50 16.73
N ILE A 77 -1.07 -7.67 15.74
CA ILE A 77 -0.71 -7.56 14.32
C ILE A 77 -1.44 -6.38 13.69
N ILE A 78 -0.71 -5.51 12.98
CA ILE A 78 -1.30 -4.49 12.11
C ILE A 78 -0.85 -4.77 10.68
N THR A 79 -1.79 -4.77 9.73
CA THR A 79 -1.48 -5.02 8.32
C THR A 79 -1.96 -3.89 7.43
N SER A 80 -1.28 -3.68 6.31
CA SER A 80 -1.62 -2.73 5.25
C SER A 80 -1.08 -3.22 3.92
N HIS A 81 -1.30 -2.48 2.81
CA HIS A 81 -0.70 -2.79 1.51
C HIS A 81 0.05 -1.58 0.93
N ILE A 82 1.07 -1.89 0.11
CA ILE A 82 1.99 -0.90 -0.49
C ILE A 82 1.73 -0.62 -1.96
N ASP A 83 0.95 -1.46 -2.62
CA ASP A 83 0.57 -1.27 -4.02
C ASP A 83 -0.63 -0.32 -4.15
N ASN A 84 -0.86 0.17 -5.34
CA ASN A 84 -1.95 1.10 -5.64
C ASN A 84 -2.40 0.93 -7.09
N PRO A 85 -3.66 1.30 -7.46
CA PRO A 85 -4.13 1.23 -8.83
C PRO A 85 -3.33 2.14 -9.76
N CYS A 86 -2.84 1.58 -10.87
CA CYS A 86 -2.01 2.30 -11.83
C CYS A 86 -1.95 1.58 -13.18
N PHE A 87 -0.93 1.89 -13.99
CA PHE A 87 -0.60 1.15 -15.21
C PHE A 87 0.80 0.58 -15.14
N MET A 88 0.96 -0.67 -15.60
CA MET A 88 2.25 -1.31 -15.79
C MET A 88 2.66 -1.27 -17.25
N ILE A 89 3.95 -1.05 -17.49
CA ILE A 89 4.53 -1.04 -18.84
C ILE A 89 4.76 -2.48 -19.28
N LYS A 90 4.16 -2.86 -20.42
CA LYS A 90 4.28 -4.21 -20.98
C LYS A 90 5.65 -4.49 -21.58
N PRO A 91 6.05 -5.76 -21.77
CA PRO A 91 7.20 -6.11 -22.57
C PRO A 91 7.09 -5.57 -24.03
N ASN A 92 8.21 -5.14 -24.59
CA ASN A 92 8.29 -4.49 -25.93
C ASN A 92 7.26 -3.35 -26.07
N PRO A 93 7.32 -2.31 -25.22
CA PRO A 93 6.21 -1.38 -25.04
C PRO A 93 6.12 -0.32 -26.13
N GLU A 94 7.19 -0.06 -26.87
CA GLU A 94 7.25 1.07 -27.79
C GLU A 94 6.33 0.88 -28.99
N ARG A 95 5.49 1.87 -29.22
CA ARG A 95 4.64 1.96 -30.41
C ARG A 95 4.85 3.29 -31.12
N LYS A 96 4.92 3.22 -32.43
CA LYS A 96 4.95 4.40 -33.29
C LYS A 96 3.52 4.79 -33.63
N LYS A 97 3.05 5.94 -33.13
CA LYS A 97 1.75 6.50 -33.45
C LYS A 97 1.93 7.92 -34.00
N SER A 98 1.62 8.12 -35.28
CA SER A 98 1.89 9.38 -35.98
C SER A 98 3.37 9.76 -35.86
N ASP A 99 3.69 10.91 -35.31
CA ASP A 99 5.04 11.43 -35.06
C ASP A 99 5.53 11.19 -33.61
N CYS A 100 4.76 10.41 -32.84
CA CYS A 100 5.02 10.16 -31.43
C CYS A 100 5.45 8.71 -31.17
N ILE A 101 6.24 8.54 -30.09
CA ILE A 101 6.45 7.26 -29.42
C ILE A 101 5.48 7.18 -28.26
N THR A 102 4.65 6.14 -28.24
CA THR A 102 3.77 5.79 -27.11
C THR A 102 4.22 4.48 -26.48
N LEU A 103 3.82 4.21 -25.26
CA LEU A 103 4.06 2.95 -24.56
C LEU A 103 2.80 2.13 -24.44
N ASN A 104 2.91 0.84 -24.72
CA ASN A 104 1.86 -0.13 -24.45
C ASN A 104 1.84 -0.44 -22.97
N VAL A 105 0.67 -0.26 -22.34
CA VAL A 105 0.49 -0.42 -20.90
C VAL A 105 -0.66 -1.37 -20.58
N GLU A 106 -0.65 -1.91 -19.38
CA GLU A 106 -1.73 -2.73 -18.82
C GLU A 106 -2.23 -2.10 -17.51
N ARG A 107 -3.53 -2.19 -17.28
CA ARG A 107 -4.15 -1.76 -16.05
C ARG A 107 -3.73 -2.68 -14.90
N TYR A 108 -3.28 -2.11 -13.80
CA TYR A 108 -3.02 -2.76 -12.53
C TYR A 108 -4.09 -2.32 -11.52
N GLY A 109 -4.81 -3.27 -10.93
CA GLY A 109 -5.94 -2.96 -10.04
C GLY A 109 -7.13 -2.33 -10.77
N GLY A 110 -7.88 -1.51 -10.04
CA GLY A 110 -9.11 -0.86 -10.49
C GLY A 110 -9.04 0.67 -10.60
N PRO A 111 -8.12 1.29 -11.37
CA PRO A 111 -7.99 2.75 -11.44
C PRO A 111 -9.21 3.42 -12.09
N ILE A 112 -9.56 4.63 -11.62
CA ILE A 112 -10.51 5.52 -12.29
C ILE A 112 -9.81 6.12 -13.51
N LEU A 113 -10.07 5.57 -14.71
CA LEU A 113 -9.29 5.79 -15.92
C LEU A 113 -9.19 7.25 -16.36
N ASN A 114 -10.28 8.00 -16.30
CA ASN A 114 -10.33 9.40 -16.75
C ASN A 114 -9.46 10.35 -15.89
N THR A 115 -9.12 9.95 -14.67
CA THR A 115 -8.28 10.76 -13.78
C THR A 115 -6.80 10.74 -14.15
N TRP A 116 -6.40 9.84 -15.04
CA TRP A 116 -5.04 9.70 -15.55
C TRP A 116 -4.76 10.53 -16.79
N LEU A 117 -5.83 11.05 -17.42
CA LEU A 117 -5.69 11.92 -18.58
C LEU A 117 -5.12 13.28 -18.19
N ASP A 118 -4.26 13.82 -19.06
CA ASP A 118 -3.62 15.16 -18.95
C ASP A 118 -2.71 15.34 -17.72
N ARG A 119 -2.37 14.26 -17.02
CA ARG A 119 -1.49 14.32 -15.85
C ARG A 119 -0.02 14.20 -16.25
N PRO A 120 0.89 14.90 -15.53
CA PRO A 120 2.32 14.65 -15.65
C PRO A 120 2.66 13.31 -15.00
N LEU A 121 3.14 12.35 -15.79
CA LEU A 121 3.39 10.98 -15.35
C LEU A 121 4.89 10.67 -15.30
N THR A 122 5.32 9.98 -14.24
CA THR A 122 6.67 9.44 -14.08
C THR A 122 6.66 7.94 -14.36
N ILE A 123 7.84 7.37 -14.59
CA ILE A 123 8.06 5.92 -14.69
C ILE A 123 8.96 5.51 -13.53
N ALA A 124 8.51 4.55 -12.73
CA ALA A 124 9.26 4.03 -11.61
C ALA A 124 9.05 2.52 -11.45
N GLY A 125 10.04 1.83 -10.88
CA GLY A 125 9.96 0.38 -10.66
C GLY A 125 11.34 -0.23 -10.47
N ARG A 126 11.54 -1.43 -11.01
CA ARG A 126 12.84 -2.10 -11.00
C ARG A 126 13.19 -2.70 -12.36
N VAL A 127 14.49 -2.90 -12.58
CA VAL A 127 15.05 -3.68 -13.67
C VAL A 127 15.91 -4.80 -13.09
N CYS A 128 15.89 -5.96 -13.74
CA CYS A 128 16.76 -7.09 -13.42
C CYS A 128 17.89 -7.14 -14.44
N VAL A 129 19.12 -7.14 -13.97
CA VAL A 129 20.34 -7.05 -14.77
C VAL A 129 21.11 -8.37 -14.68
N ALA A 130 21.65 -8.82 -15.80
CA ALA A 130 22.47 -10.02 -15.87
C ALA A 130 23.69 -9.93 -14.95
N THR A 131 24.06 -11.06 -14.36
CA THR A 131 25.32 -11.28 -13.62
C THR A 131 26.00 -12.53 -14.17
N ASP A 132 27.17 -12.84 -13.66
CA ASP A 132 27.88 -14.10 -13.99
C ASP A 132 27.14 -15.35 -13.52
N ASP A 133 26.23 -15.21 -12.54
CA ASP A 133 25.37 -16.27 -12.04
C ASP A 133 23.92 -16.06 -12.51
N PRO A 134 23.40 -16.87 -13.45
CA PRO A 134 22.03 -16.74 -13.95
C PRO A 134 20.93 -16.92 -12.90
N PHE A 135 21.24 -17.57 -11.76
CA PHE A 135 20.28 -17.76 -10.66
C PHE A 135 20.21 -16.56 -9.70
N ASN A 136 21.16 -15.61 -9.82
CA ASN A 136 21.27 -14.44 -8.95
C ASN A 136 21.36 -13.14 -9.78
N PRO A 137 20.32 -12.77 -10.57
CA PRO A 137 20.31 -11.51 -11.30
C PRO A 137 20.35 -10.34 -10.32
N LYS A 138 21.01 -9.26 -10.70
CA LYS A 138 21.06 -8.03 -9.90
C LYS A 138 19.80 -7.19 -10.14
N THR A 139 19.10 -6.82 -9.06
CA THR A 139 17.97 -5.89 -9.11
C THR A 139 18.42 -4.45 -8.90
N MET A 140 17.95 -3.52 -9.74
CA MET A 140 18.19 -2.09 -9.60
C MET A 140 16.86 -1.33 -9.65
N LEU A 141 16.67 -0.38 -8.73
CA LEU A 141 15.50 0.51 -8.74
C LEU A 141 15.71 1.60 -9.80
N TYR A 142 14.63 1.90 -10.49
CA TYR A 142 14.55 2.98 -11.47
C TYR A 142 13.42 3.95 -11.12
N ASN A 143 13.70 5.24 -11.22
CA ASN A 143 12.72 6.33 -11.12
C ASN A 143 13.16 7.45 -12.05
N SER A 144 12.30 7.86 -12.98
CA SER A 144 12.57 8.95 -13.93
C SER A 144 12.76 10.33 -13.26
N LYS A 145 12.44 10.45 -11.96
CA LYS A 145 12.57 11.65 -11.09
C LYS A 145 11.79 12.88 -11.58
N LYS A 146 11.46 12.94 -12.83
CA LYS A 146 10.65 13.98 -13.47
C LYS A 146 9.57 13.35 -14.34
N PRO A 147 8.49 14.06 -14.64
CA PRO A 147 7.50 13.60 -15.60
C PRO A 147 8.14 13.34 -16.97
N VAL A 148 7.88 12.16 -17.53
CA VAL A 148 8.40 11.69 -18.82
C VAL A 148 7.29 11.21 -19.74
N ALA A 149 6.03 11.20 -19.27
CA ALA A 149 4.90 10.68 -20.00
C ALA A 149 3.64 11.51 -19.75
N VAL A 150 2.71 11.47 -20.70
CA VAL A 150 1.38 12.05 -20.58
C VAL A 150 0.40 11.26 -21.42
N ILE A 151 -0.82 11.08 -20.94
CA ILE A 151 -1.94 10.52 -21.69
C ILE A 151 -2.87 11.68 -22.06
N PRO A 152 -2.79 12.23 -23.27
CA PRO A 152 -3.59 13.42 -23.61
C PRO A 152 -5.06 13.06 -23.85
N ASN A 153 -5.96 13.91 -23.35
CA ASN A 153 -7.36 13.85 -23.68
C ASN A 153 -7.57 14.20 -25.17
N LEU A 154 -8.65 13.67 -25.74
CA LEU A 154 -9.11 14.16 -27.04
C LEU A 154 -9.78 15.52 -26.87
N ALA A 155 -9.42 16.50 -27.71
CA ALA A 155 -9.98 17.85 -27.63
C ALA A 155 -11.51 17.81 -27.75
N ILE A 156 -12.22 18.67 -27.00
CA ILE A 156 -13.69 18.70 -26.97
C ILE A 156 -14.31 18.87 -28.35
N HIS A 157 -13.62 19.54 -29.26
CA HIS A 157 -14.10 19.73 -30.66
C HIS A 157 -14.15 18.41 -31.44
N MET A 158 -13.35 17.42 -31.04
CA MET A 158 -13.27 16.09 -31.64
C MET A 158 -14.06 15.04 -30.84
N ASN A 159 -14.48 15.36 -29.62
CA ASN A 159 -15.29 14.50 -28.75
C ASN A 159 -16.28 15.35 -27.94
N ARG A 160 -17.41 15.74 -28.56
CA ARG A 160 -18.41 16.62 -27.93
C ARG A 160 -19.23 15.94 -26.83
N GLU A 161 -19.15 14.60 -26.75
CA GLU A 161 -19.86 13.79 -25.77
C GLU A 161 -19.02 13.53 -24.49
N VAL A 162 -17.78 14.04 -24.42
CA VAL A 162 -16.85 13.75 -23.32
C VAL A 162 -17.45 14.01 -21.94
N ASN A 163 -18.26 15.07 -21.79
CA ASN A 163 -18.90 15.40 -20.51
C ASN A 163 -20.20 14.62 -20.23
N LYS A 164 -20.64 13.73 -21.13
CA LYS A 164 -21.79 12.84 -20.93
C LYS A 164 -21.38 11.42 -20.50
N GLY A 165 -20.09 11.18 -20.33
CA GLY A 165 -19.49 9.90 -20.04
C GLY A 165 -19.06 9.17 -21.32
N VAL A 166 -17.77 8.88 -21.41
CA VAL A 166 -17.15 8.13 -22.51
C VAL A 166 -16.45 6.94 -21.94
N GLU A 167 -16.73 5.76 -22.49
CA GLU A 167 -15.98 4.54 -22.16
C GLU A 167 -14.55 4.69 -22.68
N LEU A 168 -13.57 4.54 -21.76
CA LEU A 168 -12.15 4.55 -22.09
C LEU A 168 -11.64 3.13 -22.23
N LYS A 169 -10.89 2.86 -23.30
CA LYS A 169 -10.24 1.58 -23.57
C LYS A 169 -8.74 1.71 -23.37
N VAL A 170 -8.18 0.92 -22.45
CA VAL A 170 -6.75 0.99 -22.09
C VAL A 170 -5.86 0.88 -23.32
N GLN A 171 -6.13 -0.08 -24.22
CA GLN A 171 -5.29 -0.38 -25.37
C GLN A 171 -5.29 0.70 -26.46
N THR A 172 -6.31 1.56 -26.51
CA THR A 172 -6.46 2.57 -27.58
C THR A 172 -6.35 4.00 -27.05
N ASP A 173 -6.88 4.26 -25.86
CA ASP A 173 -7.09 5.61 -25.35
C ASP A 173 -6.05 6.00 -24.26
N LEU A 174 -5.40 5.01 -23.62
CA LEU A 174 -4.58 5.26 -22.44
C LEU A 174 -3.08 4.94 -22.64
N GLU A 175 -2.61 4.82 -23.88
CA GLU A 175 -1.18 4.70 -24.14
C GLU A 175 -0.47 6.05 -23.97
N PRO A 176 0.45 6.18 -22.98
CA PRO A 176 1.13 7.45 -22.74
C PRO A 176 2.10 7.81 -23.86
N ILE A 177 2.11 9.07 -24.24
CA ILE A 177 3.15 9.66 -25.11
C ILE A 177 4.39 9.92 -24.28
N VAL A 178 5.53 9.47 -24.75
CA VAL A 178 6.82 9.61 -24.05
C VAL A 178 7.89 10.37 -24.87
N SER A 179 7.72 10.49 -26.19
CA SER A 179 8.67 11.21 -27.04
C SER A 179 8.09 11.50 -28.42
N LEU A 180 8.67 12.47 -29.11
CA LEU A 180 8.54 12.59 -30.56
C LEU A 180 9.52 11.65 -31.27
N ILE A 181 9.12 11.12 -32.42
CA ILE A 181 9.96 10.23 -33.20
C ILE A 181 11.19 10.98 -33.75
N GLY A 182 10.97 12.17 -34.33
CA GLY A 182 12.04 12.94 -34.95
C GLY A 182 12.79 12.11 -36.00
N ALA A 183 14.11 12.06 -35.89
CA ALA A 183 14.99 11.27 -36.78
C ALA A 183 15.15 9.79 -36.35
N LYS A 184 14.34 9.30 -35.38
CA LYS A 184 14.44 7.92 -34.90
C LYS A 184 13.78 6.95 -35.90
N GLU A 185 14.58 6.20 -36.64
CA GLU A 185 14.08 5.21 -37.61
C GLU A 185 13.54 3.96 -36.89
N ASN A 186 14.23 3.51 -35.84
CA ASN A 186 13.82 2.37 -34.99
C ASN A 186 13.52 2.82 -33.59
N THR A 187 12.35 2.40 -33.05
CA THR A 187 11.92 2.68 -31.68
C THR A 187 12.02 1.50 -30.75
N GLN A 188 12.31 0.30 -31.27
CA GLN A 188 12.46 -0.91 -30.46
C GLN A 188 13.62 -0.78 -29.47
N GLY A 189 13.38 -1.07 -28.19
CA GLY A 189 14.38 -0.96 -27.13
C GLY A 189 14.72 0.49 -26.73
N TRP A 190 14.00 1.47 -27.27
CA TRP A 190 14.26 2.90 -26.97
C TRP A 190 14.11 3.20 -25.48
N LEU A 191 13.05 2.67 -24.82
CA LEU A 191 12.83 2.86 -23.39
C LEU A 191 13.96 2.26 -22.56
N LEU A 192 14.34 1.01 -22.83
CA LEU A 192 15.42 0.34 -22.10
C LEU A 192 16.76 1.03 -22.31
N GLY A 193 17.03 1.54 -23.53
CA GLY A 193 18.21 2.37 -23.78
C GLY A 193 18.24 3.65 -22.95
N LYS A 194 17.09 4.29 -22.72
CA LYS A 194 17.00 5.47 -21.84
C LYS A 194 17.24 5.11 -20.38
N ILE A 195 16.59 4.05 -19.89
CA ILE A 195 16.75 3.56 -18.52
C ILE A 195 18.21 3.14 -18.26
N ALA A 196 18.82 2.39 -19.18
CA ALA A 196 20.19 1.93 -19.06
C ALA A 196 21.18 3.12 -18.97
N ALA A 197 21.00 4.14 -19.83
CA ALA A 197 21.81 5.34 -19.78
C ALA A 197 21.70 6.10 -18.44
N GLU A 198 20.50 6.19 -17.87
CA GLU A 198 20.29 6.83 -16.56
C GLU A 198 20.84 6.00 -15.39
N LEU A 199 20.84 4.67 -15.52
CA LEU A 199 21.41 3.75 -14.50
C LEU A 199 22.91 3.53 -14.66
N GLY A 200 23.51 3.97 -15.78
CA GLY A 200 24.93 3.77 -16.07
C GLY A 200 25.29 2.31 -16.38
N ILE A 201 24.41 1.59 -17.09
CA ILE A 201 24.57 0.18 -17.48
C ILE A 201 24.35 0.01 -18.98
N GLU A 202 24.74 -1.15 -19.52
CA GLU A 202 24.46 -1.51 -20.93
C GLU A 202 22.99 -1.97 -21.06
N ALA A 203 22.30 -1.52 -22.11
CA ALA A 203 20.90 -1.87 -22.34
C ALA A 203 20.68 -3.38 -22.49
N ASP A 204 21.59 -4.07 -23.18
CA ASP A 204 21.55 -5.52 -23.40
C ASP A 204 21.79 -6.33 -22.10
N SER A 205 22.26 -5.69 -21.03
CA SER A 205 22.38 -6.34 -19.72
C SER A 205 21.06 -6.44 -18.96
N ILE A 206 20.03 -5.67 -19.36
CA ILE A 206 18.70 -5.72 -18.74
C ILE A 206 17.98 -6.97 -19.25
N LEU A 207 17.71 -7.91 -18.34
CA LEU A 207 17.00 -9.15 -18.64
C LEU A 207 15.48 -8.99 -18.63
N ASP A 208 14.95 -8.20 -17.68
CA ASP A 208 13.51 -7.96 -17.51
C ASP A 208 13.29 -6.73 -16.63
N TYR A 209 12.02 -6.28 -16.54
CA TYR A 209 11.63 -5.14 -15.73
C TYR A 209 10.19 -5.25 -15.22
N GLU A 210 9.93 -4.56 -14.13
CA GLU A 210 8.61 -4.26 -13.62
C GLU A 210 8.51 -2.74 -13.40
N LEU A 211 7.91 -2.06 -14.36
CA LEU A 211 7.82 -0.59 -14.41
C LEU A 211 6.38 -0.13 -14.36
N PHE A 212 6.13 0.85 -13.50
CA PHE A 212 4.83 1.46 -13.25
C PHE A 212 4.80 2.88 -13.82
N LEU A 213 3.68 3.23 -14.40
CA LEU A 213 3.34 4.61 -14.73
C LEU A 213 2.70 5.23 -13.48
N CYS A 214 3.29 6.31 -12.99
CA CYS A 214 2.91 6.90 -11.71
C CYS A 214 2.51 8.37 -11.90
N ASN A 215 1.55 8.85 -11.11
CA ASN A 215 1.25 10.29 -11.04
C ASN A 215 2.47 11.00 -10.43
N GLY A 216 3.04 11.94 -11.18
CA GLY A 216 4.24 12.72 -10.79
C GLY A 216 3.94 14.00 -10.03
N GLU A 217 2.70 14.25 -9.66
CA GLU A 217 2.32 15.46 -8.91
C GLU A 217 2.68 15.33 -7.42
N GLU A 218 3.19 16.40 -6.83
CA GLU A 218 3.50 16.48 -5.41
C GLU A 218 2.24 16.46 -4.54
N PRO A 219 2.30 15.83 -3.34
CA PRO A 219 1.28 16.02 -2.32
C PRO A 219 1.07 17.50 -1.98
N SER A 220 -0.15 17.92 -1.76
CA SER A 220 -0.48 19.30 -1.40
C SER A 220 -1.49 19.37 -0.26
N ILE A 221 -1.19 20.22 0.72
CA ILE A 221 -2.16 20.62 1.73
C ILE A 221 -3.09 21.63 1.07
N THR A 222 -4.40 21.45 1.24
CA THR A 222 -5.44 22.26 0.61
C THR A 222 -6.57 22.59 1.60
N GLY A 223 -7.43 23.54 1.21
CA GLY A 223 -8.44 24.11 2.08
C GLY A 223 -8.03 25.49 2.55
N PHE A 224 -8.99 26.31 3.00
CA PHE A 224 -8.69 27.64 3.50
C PHE A 224 -7.96 27.63 4.85
N ASP A 225 -8.19 26.58 5.64
CA ASP A 225 -7.60 26.38 6.96
C ASP A 225 -6.65 25.16 6.97
N ASP A 226 -6.14 24.75 5.80
CA ASP A 226 -5.20 23.63 5.63
C ASP A 226 -5.73 22.27 6.13
N GLU A 227 -7.04 22.02 6.00
CA GLU A 227 -7.69 20.83 6.57
C GLU A 227 -7.43 19.54 5.80
N PHE A 228 -7.15 19.67 4.48
CA PHE A 228 -7.07 18.53 3.59
C PHE A 228 -5.65 18.23 3.12
N LEU A 229 -5.41 16.97 2.84
CA LEU A 229 -4.27 16.48 2.07
C LEU A 229 -4.80 15.93 0.74
N SER A 230 -4.35 16.53 -0.38
CA SER A 230 -4.57 15.99 -1.71
C SER A 230 -3.27 15.38 -2.23
N ALA A 231 -3.29 14.10 -2.53
CA ALA A 231 -2.10 13.36 -2.95
C ALA A 231 -2.44 12.12 -3.80
N PRO A 232 -1.51 11.65 -4.63
CA PRO A 232 -1.62 10.31 -5.21
C PRO A 232 -1.32 9.25 -4.14
N ARG A 233 -1.89 8.05 -4.30
CA ARG A 233 -1.57 6.86 -3.49
C ARG A 233 -1.86 7.00 -1.98
N LEU A 234 -2.87 7.81 -1.61
CA LEU A 234 -3.38 7.79 -0.23
C LEU A 234 -3.87 6.40 0.13
N ASP A 235 -4.52 5.75 -0.82
CA ASP A 235 -4.75 4.32 -0.87
C ASP A 235 -3.47 3.60 -1.34
N ASN A 236 -2.69 2.92 -0.48
CA ASN A 236 -2.90 2.78 0.97
C ASN A 236 -1.66 3.23 1.78
N LEU A 237 -0.93 4.26 1.27
CA LEU A 237 0.25 4.80 1.97
C LEU A 237 -0.12 5.48 3.31
N THR A 238 -1.37 5.92 3.48
CA THR A 238 -1.91 6.39 4.77
C THR A 238 -1.74 5.32 5.85
N SER A 239 -2.28 4.14 5.60
CA SER A 239 -2.21 3.02 6.54
C SER A 239 -0.79 2.47 6.68
N CYS A 240 0.01 2.46 5.60
CA CYS A 240 1.42 2.08 5.66
C CYS A 240 2.20 2.98 6.62
N GLN A 241 2.00 4.31 6.57
CA GLN A 241 2.69 5.22 7.47
C GLN A 241 2.22 5.04 8.92
N SER A 242 0.91 4.81 9.16
CA SER A 242 0.42 4.52 10.51
C SER A 242 0.99 3.22 11.08
N CYS A 243 1.13 2.18 10.25
CA CYS A 243 1.81 0.94 10.61
C CYS A 243 3.27 1.19 11.03
N LEU A 244 4.01 1.93 10.21
CA LEU A 244 5.41 2.25 10.49
C LEU A 244 5.56 3.11 11.75
N ASN A 245 4.72 4.14 11.92
CA ASN A 245 4.70 4.97 13.12
C ASN A 245 4.49 4.11 14.38
N ALA A 246 3.47 3.25 14.38
CA ALA A 246 3.14 2.41 15.52
C ALA A 246 4.29 1.49 15.93
N ILE A 247 4.91 0.78 14.99
CA ILE A 247 5.97 -0.19 15.31
C ILE A 247 7.29 0.49 15.72
N MET A 248 7.56 1.69 15.19
CA MET A 248 8.77 2.45 15.53
C MET A 248 8.64 3.18 16.88
N ASP A 249 7.47 3.76 17.14
CA ASP A 249 7.26 4.66 18.28
C ASP A 249 6.78 3.91 19.56
N THR A 250 6.61 2.57 19.51
CA THR A 250 6.27 1.73 20.67
C THR A 250 7.42 0.83 21.11
N GLU A 251 7.43 0.48 22.38
CA GLU A 251 8.42 -0.43 22.96
C GLU A 251 7.96 -1.90 22.91
N ALA A 252 8.90 -2.82 23.10
CA ALA A 252 8.59 -4.24 23.23
C ALA A 252 7.79 -4.51 24.50
N LEU A 253 6.66 -5.21 24.38
CA LEU A 253 5.83 -5.63 25.50
C LEU A 253 6.43 -6.81 26.25
N SER A 254 5.88 -7.15 27.42
CA SER A 254 6.38 -8.24 28.23
C SER A 254 6.23 -9.60 27.54
N ASP A 255 5.04 -9.89 27.02
CA ASP A 255 4.66 -11.23 26.53
C ASP A 255 3.81 -11.21 25.22
N ILE A 256 3.68 -10.07 24.58
CA ILE A 256 3.00 -9.90 23.26
C ILE A 256 4.02 -9.43 22.23
N CYS A 257 4.03 -10.08 21.07
CA CYS A 257 4.81 -9.68 19.92
C CYS A 257 4.04 -8.70 19.04
N ASN A 258 4.44 -7.43 19.04
CA ASN A 258 3.91 -6.44 18.10
C ASN A 258 4.52 -6.68 16.72
N LEU A 259 3.65 -6.78 15.71
CA LEU A 259 4.04 -7.07 14.32
C LEU A 259 3.29 -6.17 13.36
N VAL A 260 4.00 -5.61 12.40
CA VAL A 260 3.45 -4.92 11.23
C VAL A 260 3.75 -5.72 9.98
N VAL A 261 2.77 -5.83 9.08
CA VAL A 261 2.99 -6.42 7.74
C VAL A 261 2.44 -5.49 6.66
N LEU A 262 3.31 -5.11 5.74
CA LEU A 262 2.97 -4.34 4.56
C LEU A 262 2.98 -5.29 3.35
N PHE A 263 1.79 -5.61 2.82
CA PHE A 263 1.62 -6.56 1.72
C PHE A 263 1.68 -5.86 0.36
N ASP A 264 2.00 -6.64 -0.65
CA ASP A 264 1.86 -6.26 -2.05
C ASP A 264 0.68 -7.02 -2.70
N ASN A 265 0.24 -6.54 -3.86
CA ASN A 265 -0.81 -7.14 -4.70
C ASN A 265 -2.22 -7.19 -4.08
N GLU A 266 -2.54 -6.31 -3.14
CA GLU A 266 -3.92 -6.17 -2.66
C GLU A 266 -4.85 -5.81 -3.82
N GLU A 267 -4.49 -4.80 -4.60
CA GLU A 267 -5.27 -4.19 -5.68
C GLU A 267 -5.60 -5.14 -6.85
N CYS A 268 -4.91 -6.26 -6.92
CA CYS A 268 -5.18 -7.32 -7.89
C CYS A 268 -5.59 -8.66 -7.24
N GLY A 269 -6.05 -8.62 -5.98
CA GLY A 269 -6.71 -9.74 -5.30
C GLY A 269 -5.82 -10.59 -4.41
N SER A 270 -4.65 -10.11 -3.99
CA SER A 270 -3.75 -10.75 -2.99
C SER A 270 -3.24 -12.16 -3.33
N SER A 271 -3.53 -12.69 -4.51
CA SER A 271 -3.19 -14.07 -4.91
C SER A 271 -1.78 -14.15 -5.52
N SER A 272 -0.77 -13.82 -4.74
CA SER A 272 0.65 -13.92 -5.12
C SER A 272 1.48 -14.51 -3.99
N LYS A 273 2.72 -14.93 -4.28
CA LYS A 273 3.62 -15.52 -3.27
C LYS A 273 3.96 -14.58 -2.10
N GLN A 274 3.86 -13.27 -2.29
CA GLN A 274 4.10 -12.23 -1.29
C GLN A 274 2.82 -11.53 -0.80
N GLY A 275 1.67 -11.80 -1.42
CA GLY A 275 0.38 -11.21 -1.06
C GLY A 275 -0.25 -11.84 0.17
N ALA A 276 -1.30 -11.20 0.69
CA ALA A 276 -2.00 -11.63 1.89
C ALA A 276 -2.69 -13.00 1.74
N GLY A 277 -3.00 -13.44 0.51
CA GLY A 277 -3.58 -14.75 0.23
C GLY A 277 -2.57 -15.90 0.24
N SER A 278 -1.28 -15.64 0.47
CA SER A 278 -0.23 -16.66 0.56
C SER A 278 -0.07 -17.18 1.98
N VAL A 279 0.73 -18.25 2.12
CA VAL A 279 1.12 -18.82 3.41
C VAL A 279 2.25 -18.03 4.10
N ILE A 280 2.71 -16.91 3.50
CA ILE A 280 3.92 -16.23 3.96
C ILE A 280 3.76 -15.68 5.38
N LEU A 281 2.62 -15.07 5.69
CA LEU A 281 2.39 -14.51 7.04
C LEU A 281 2.39 -15.62 8.09
N SER A 282 1.63 -16.70 7.89
CA SER A 282 1.61 -17.82 8.84
C SER A 282 2.99 -18.43 9.05
N SER A 283 3.80 -18.50 7.98
CA SER A 283 5.19 -18.97 8.06
C SER A 283 6.10 -18.02 8.85
N ILE A 284 5.90 -16.70 8.70
CA ILE A 284 6.65 -15.68 9.46
C ILE A 284 6.28 -15.79 10.95
N LEU A 285 5.00 -15.85 11.29
CA LEU A 285 4.52 -15.95 12.67
C LEU A 285 5.05 -17.20 13.36
N GLU A 286 5.00 -18.36 12.68
CA GLU A 286 5.55 -19.61 13.19
C GLU A 286 7.07 -19.51 13.41
N LYS A 287 7.82 -18.92 12.46
CA LYS A 287 9.27 -18.70 12.61
C LYS A 287 9.60 -17.75 13.76
N ILE A 288 8.89 -16.65 13.92
CA ILE A 288 9.09 -15.74 15.05
C ILE A 288 8.89 -16.49 16.36
N TYR A 289 7.76 -17.20 16.50
CA TYR A 289 7.47 -17.94 17.72
C TYR A 289 8.52 -19.01 18.03
N LEU A 290 8.86 -19.86 17.04
CA LEU A 290 9.82 -20.95 17.22
C LEU A 290 11.26 -20.47 17.47
N ASN A 291 11.64 -19.30 16.98
CA ASN A 291 12.99 -18.74 17.19
C ASN A 291 13.09 -17.80 18.41
N THR A 292 11.98 -17.47 19.06
CA THR A 292 12.00 -16.73 20.33
C THR A 292 12.43 -17.67 21.47
N PRO A 293 13.39 -17.30 22.31
CA PRO A 293 13.81 -18.11 23.46
C PRO A 293 12.66 -18.43 24.43
N ASP A 294 12.80 -19.51 25.18
CA ASP A 294 11.89 -19.92 26.27
C ASP A 294 10.42 -20.11 25.87
N THR A 295 10.12 -20.27 24.58
CA THR A 295 8.79 -20.67 24.08
C THR A 295 8.67 -22.20 24.02
N ASP A 296 7.45 -22.72 24.22
CA ASP A 296 7.14 -24.12 23.92
C ASP A 296 7.19 -24.32 22.38
N LYS A 297 8.12 -25.14 21.91
CA LYS A 297 8.34 -25.35 20.47
C LYS A 297 7.32 -26.30 19.82
N SER A 298 6.27 -26.68 20.55
CA SER A 298 5.20 -27.50 19.98
C SER A 298 4.28 -26.68 19.08
N ARG A 299 3.77 -27.34 18.04
CA ARG A 299 2.77 -26.72 17.15
C ARG A 299 1.46 -26.39 17.87
N THR A 300 1.09 -27.18 18.88
CA THR A 300 -0.10 -26.93 19.70
C THR A 300 0.01 -25.61 20.43
N ALA A 301 1.14 -25.38 21.10
CA ALA A 301 1.38 -24.10 21.79
C ALA A 301 1.39 -22.90 20.82
N PHE A 302 1.94 -23.05 19.60
CA PHE A 302 1.84 -22.02 18.58
C PHE A 302 0.39 -21.72 18.18
N ILE A 303 -0.44 -22.77 18.02
CA ILE A 303 -1.88 -22.59 17.71
C ILE A 303 -2.57 -21.84 18.86
N ASP A 304 -2.28 -22.17 20.12
CA ASP A 304 -2.83 -21.47 21.27
C ASP A 304 -2.44 -19.98 21.27
N VAL A 305 -1.19 -19.67 20.95
CA VAL A 305 -0.71 -18.29 20.79
C VAL A 305 -1.47 -17.57 19.69
N MET A 306 -1.73 -18.22 18.54
CA MET A 306 -2.48 -17.61 17.44
C MET A 306 -3.94 -17.33 17.79
N LEU A 307 -4.58 -18.19 18.57
CA LEU A 307 -5.97 -18.00 19.03
C LEU A 307 -6.11 -16.85 20.05
N HIS A 308 -5.00 -16.47 20.73
CA HIS A 308 -4.94 -15.29 21.61
C HIS A 308 -4.44 -14.04 20.90
N SER A 309 -4.18 -14.12 19.60
CA SER A 309 -3.67 -13.00 18.81
C SER A 309 -4.80 -12.12 18.25
N LEU A 310 -4.47 -10.85 17.98
CA LEU A 310 -5.38 -9.85 17.44
C LEU A 310 -4.77 -9.20 16.21
N THR A 311 -5.58 -9.00 15.16
CA THR A 311 -5.14 -8.38 13.90
C THR A 311 -6.03 -7.18 13.57
N ALA A 312 -5.42 -6.02 13.32
CA ALA A 312 -6.04 -4.86 12.71
C ALA A 312 -5.57 -4.76 11.24
N SER A 313 -6.49 -4.93 10.31
CA SER A 313 -6.26 -4.75 8.88
C SER A 313 -6.58 -3.31 8.52
N LEU A 314 -5.55 -2.50 8.26
CA LEU A 314 -5.69 -1.09 7.94
C LEU A 314 -5.70 -0.86 6.44
N ASP A 315 -6.72 -0.10 6.02
CA ASP A 315 -6.92 0.29 4.64
C ASP A 315 -7.61 1.66 4.62
N VAL A 316 -8.00 2.19 3.46
CA VAL A 316 -8.84 3.38 3.36
C VAL A 316 -10.31 3.02 3.40
N ALA A 317 -11.16 4.01 3.67
CA ALA A 317 -12.61 3.86 3.68
C ALA A 317 -13.27 4.96 2.83
N HIS A 318 -14.51 4.72 2.39
CA HIS A 318 -15.25 5.70 1.61
C HIS A 318 -15.82 6.79 2.52
N ALA A 319 -15.30 8.03 2.41
CA ALA A 319 -15.97 9.19 2.97
C ALA A 319 -17.27 9.48 2.18
N MET A 320 -18.26 10.06 2.85
CA MET A 320 -19.48 10.52 2.19
C MET A 320 -19.16 11.62 1.19
N HIS A 321 -19.46 11.36 -0.10
CA HIS A 321 -19.21 12.33 -1.15
C HIS A 321 -20.23 13.48 -1.07
N PRO A 322 -19.81 14.75 -0.95
CA PRO A 322 -20.72 15.87 -0.71
C PRO A 322 -21.75 16.08 -1.83
N ASN A 323 -21.40 15.73 -3.06
CA ASN A 323 -22.32 15.84 -4.22
C ASN A 323 -23.13 14.56 -4.46
N HIS A 324 -22.86 13.45 -3.73
CA HIS A 324 -23.50 12.16 -3.90
C HIS A 324 -23.77 11.48 -2.55
N PRO A 325 -24.44 12.15 -1.60
CA PRO A 325 -24.70 11.59 -0.28
C PRO A 325 -25.59 10.33 -0.35
N GLU A 326 -26.40 10.19 -1.39
CA GLU A 326 -27.27 9.03 -1.63
C GLU A 326 -26.50 7.71 -1.90
N LYS A 327 -25.18 7.76 -2.08
CA LYS A 327 -24.33 6.57 -2.27
C LYS A 327 -23.92 5.93 -0.95
N ASN A 328 -24.07 6.65 0.16
CA ASN A 328 -23.76 6.14 1.49
C ASN A 328 -24.98 5.49 2.15
N ASP A 329 -24.73 4.67 3.18
CA ASP A 329 -25.79 4.19 4.06
C ASP A 329 -26.46 5.38 4.77
N PRO A 330 -27.82 5.45 4.81
CA PRO A 330 -28.52 6.62 5.35
C PRO A 330 -28.37 6.84 6.85
N THR A 331 -27.96 5.81 7.60
CA THR A 331 -27.84 5.87 9.06
C THR A 331 -26.40 5.85 9.55
N ASN A 332 -25.44 5.51 8.66
CA ASN A 332 -24.01 5.43 8.97
C ASN A 332 -23.16 6.27 8.00
N PRO A 333 -23.42 7.57 7.85
CA PRO A 333 -22.62 8.43 6.98
C PRO A 333 -21.23 8.63 7.58
N ILE A 334 -20.20 8.58 6.73
CA ILE A 334 -18.80 8.75 7.14
C ILE A 334 -18.33 10.15 6.76
N PRO A 335 -18.14 11.07 7.73
CA PRO A 335 -17.56 12.37 7.42
C PRO A 335 -16.07 12.25 7.08
N MET A 336 -15.52 13.24 6.38
CA MET A 336 -14.09 13.31 6.04
C MET A 336 -13.20 13.31 7.31
N GLU A 337 -13.67 13.92 8.39
CA GLU A 337 -13.03 13.94 9.70
C GLU A 337 -13.54 12.84 10.63
N GLY A 338 -14.01 11.73 10.06
CA GLY A 338 -14.58 10.59 10.80
C GLY A 338 -13.58 9.83 11.68
N GLY A 339 -12.29 10.16 11.57
CA GLY A 339 -11.23 9.48 12.30
C GLY A 339 -11.05 8.04 11.83
N VAL A 340 -10.90 7.12 12.76
CA VAL A 340 -10.79 5.68 12.46
C VAL A 340 -12.16 5.12 12.07
N VAL A 341 -12.27 4.58 10.87
CA VAL A 341 -13.50 3.98 10.36
C VAL A 341 -13.48 2.47 10.57
N ILE A 342 -14.37 1.96 11.41
CA ILE A 342 -14.56 0.53 11.65
C ILE A 342 -15.43 -0.01 10.51
N LYS A 343 -14.85 -0.83 9.63
CA LYS A 343 -15.54 -1.37 8.45
C LYS A 343 -16.31 -2.63 8.82
N MET A 344 -17.60 -2.67 8.55
CA MET A 344 -18.49 -3.79 8.83
C MET A 344 -19.22 -4.24 7.56
N ASN A 345 -19.27 -5.55 7.32
CA ASN A 345 -20.02 -6.12 6.20
C ASN A 345 -20.59 -7.49 6.58
N TYR A 346 -21.91 -7.61 6.57
CA TYR A 346 -22.60 -8.85 6.97
C TYR A 346 -22.45 -10.02 5.99
N ASN A 347 -21.92 -9.77 4.77
CA ASN A 347 -21.54 -10.81 3.80
C ASN A 347 -20.05 -11.18 3.88
N GLN A 348 -19.37 -10.85 4.99
CA GLN A 348 -17.97 -11.20 5.27
C GLN A 348 -16.96 -10.66 4.22
N ARG A 349 -17.27 -9.48 3.64
CA ARG A 349 -16.30 -8.74 2.82
C ARG A 349 -15.21 -8.11 3.67
N TYR A 350 -15.51 -7.90 4.95
CA TYR A 350 -14.60 -7.50 6.02
C TYR A 350 -14.64 -8.57 7.12
N ALA A 351 -13.49 -8.84 7.75
CA ALA A 351 -13.36 -9.86 8.80
C ALA A 351 -13.94 -9.43 10.16
N THR A 352 -14.42 -8.21 10.25
CA THR A 352 -14.86 -7.56 11.48
C THR A 352 -16.05 -8.25 12.14
N ASP A 353 -15.93 -8.62 13.41
CA ASP A 353 -16.98 -9.14 14.25
C ASP A 353 -17.26 -8.24 15.47
N THR A 354 -18.29 -8.56 16.26
CA THR A 354 -18.71 -7.76 17.42
C THR A 354 -17.63 -7.67 18.49
N ASN A 355 -16.85 -8.72 18.73
CA ASN A 355 -15.81 -8.73 19.76
C ASN A 355 -14.66 -7.81 19.34
N ALA A 356 -14.22 -7.94 18.08
CA ALA A 356 -13.19 -7.09 17.52
C ALA A 356 -13.59 -5.60 17.51
N VAL A 357 -14.85 -5.30 17.11
CA VAL A 357 -15.42 -3.94 17.22
C VAL A 357 -15.35 -3.41 18.63
N SER A 358 -15.73 -4.23 19.63
CA SER A 358 -15.75 -3.80 21.03
C SER A 358 -14.37 -3.45 21.57
N ILE A 359 -13.34 -4.15 21.14
CA ILE A 359 -11.94 -3.84 21.46
C ILE A 359 -11.55 -2.47 20.88
N VAL A 360 -11.78 -2.26 19.58
CA VAL A 360 -11.47 -0.98 18.92
C VAL A 360 -12.21 0.18 19.53
N GLU A 361 -13.51 0.02 19.80
CA GLU A 361 -14.32 1.01 20.52
C GLU A 361 -13.77 1.31 21.91
N GLY A 362 -13.32 0.28 22.63
CA GLY A 362 -12.71 0.42 23.96
C GLY A 362 -11.45 1.27 23.91
N ILE A 363 -10.53 0.96 22.96
CA ILE A 363 -9.29 1.71 22.73
C ILE A 363 -9.61 3.17 22.36
N CYS A 364 -10.46 3.37 21.34
CA CYS A 364 -10.77 4.72 20.87
C CYS A 364 -11.41 5.60 21.96
N ARG A 365 -12.27 5.03 22.81
CA ARG A 365 -12.86 5.76 23.93
C ARG A 365 -11.85 6.08 25.02
N ALA A 366 -10.98 5.14 25.38
CA ALA A 366 -9.96 5.35 26.41
C ALA A 366 -8.98 6.45 26.00
N GLU A 367 -8.53 6.44 24.75
CA GLU A 367 -7.57 7.39 24.20
C GLU A 367 -8.22 8.65 23.58
N LYS A 368 -9.56 8.74 23.58
CA LYS A 368 -10.34 9.85 22.99
C LYS A 368 -10.08 10.05 21.50
N ILE A 369 -9.89 8.95 20.77
CA ILE A 369 -9.65 8.94 19.33
C ILE A 369 -10.99 9.03 18.59
N ALA A 370 -11.07 9.93 17.62
CA ALA A 370 -12.24 10.05 16.75
C ALA A 370 -12.42 8.76 15.93
N HIS A 371 -13.63 8.22 15.90
CA HIS A 371 -13.94 6.99 15.16
C HIS A 371 -15.40 6.92 14.75
N THR A 372 -15.67 6.16 13.69
CA THR A 372 -17.02 5.95 13.13
C THR A 372 -17.17 4.50 12.67
N LYS A 373 -18.42 4.08 12.40
CA LYS A 373 -18.72 2.76 11.84
C LYS A 373 -19.21 2.90 10.41
N PHE A 374 -18.65 2.11 9.53
CA PHE A 374 -19.02 2.03 8.12
C PHE A 374 -19.76 0.74 7.80
N VAL A 375 -20.88 0.88 7.10
CA VAL A 375 -21.56 -0.21 6.40
C VAL A 375 -21.83 0.24 4.96
N ASN A 376 -21.85 -0.69 4.03
CA ASN A 376 -22.20 -0.37 2.65
C ASN A 376 -23.67 0.03 2.53
N HIS A 377 -23.98 0.92 1.57
CA HIS A 377 -25.36 1.12 1.11
C HIS A 377 -25.98 -0.23 0.71
N GLY A 378 -27.22 -0.50 1.10
CA GLY A 378 -27.85 -1.81 0.94
C GLY A 378 -27.88 -2.37 -0.49
N ASP A 379 -27.88 -1.51 -1.50
CA ASP A 379 -27.85 -1.88 -2.93
C ASP A 379 -26.42 -1.90 -3.51
N ALA A 380 -25.39 -1.56 -2.72
CA ALA A 380 -24.02 -1.54 -3.19
C ALA A 380 -23.30 -2.89 -2.94
N VAL A 381 -22.66 -3.39 -3.96
CA VAL A 381 -21.70 -4.50 -3.79
C VAL A 381 -20.40 -3.90 -3.31
N GLY A 382 -20.10 -4.05 -2.02
CA GLY A 382 -18.86 -3.56 -1.43
C GLY A 382 -17.61 -4.27 -1.97
N GLY A 383 -16.46 -3.60 -1.90
CA GLY A 383 -15.14 -4.21 -2.09
C GLY A 383 -14.79 -5.16 -0.94
N GLY A 384 -13.69 -5.88 -1.05
CA GLY A 384 -13.06 -6.64 0.03
C GLY A 384 -11.79 -5.92 0.50
N THR A 385 -11.14 -6.47 1.53
CA THR A 385 -9.88 -5.99 2.08
C THR A 385 -8.98 -7.16 2.46
N LEU A 386 -7.73 -6.85 2.85
CA LEU A 386 -6.77 -7.85 3.35
C LEU A 386 -7.33 -8.68 4.50
N GLY A 387 -8.08 -8.07 5.43
CA GLY A 387 -8.56 -8.72 6.65
C GLY A 387 -9.40 -9.95 6.38
N SER A 388 -10.34 -9.89 5.43
CA SER A 388 -11.16 -11.05 5.05
C SER A 388 -10.34 -12.21 4.48
N ILE A 389 -9.25 -11.91 3.78
CA ILE A 389 -8.33 -12.92 3.23
C ILE A 389 -7.47 -13.50 4.35
N LEU A 390 -6.86 -12.65 5.18
CA LEU A 390 -5.98 -13.05 6.29
C LEU A 390 -6.70 -13.92 7.32
N SER A 391 -7.93 -13.57 7.69
CA SER A 391 -8.73 -14.33 8.66
C SER A 391 -9.03 -15.77 8.25
N THR A 392 -8.85 -16.12 6.97
CA THR A 392 -8.98 -17.51 6.48
C THR A 392 -7.68 -18.30 6.62
N SER A 393 -6.54 -17.65 6.76
CA SER A 393 -5.22 -18.28 6.80
C SER A 393 -4.57 -18.26 8.19
N ILE A 394 -4.94 -17.29 9.05
CA ILE A 394 -4.47 -17.19 10.44
C ILE A 394 -5.66 -17.14 11.39
N PRO A 395 -5.71 -17.97 12.44
CA PRO A 395 -6.84 -18.04 13.36
C PRO A 395 -6.76 -16.95 14.44
N ALA A 396 -6.46 -15.71 14.06
CA ALA A 396 -6.45 -14.55 14.93
C ALA A 396 -7.75 -13.75 14.79
N MET A 397 -8.27 -13.19 15.88
CA MET A 397 -9.37 -12.25 15.82
C MET A 397 -8.99 -11.06 14.95
N THR A 398 -9.81 -10.73 13.94
CA THR A 398 -9.45 -9.72 12.94
C THR A 398 -10.50 -8.61 12.85
N VAL A 399 -10.05 -7.37 12.71
CA VAL A 399 -10.88 -6.19 12.46
C VAL A 399 -10.37 -5.43 11.25
N ASP A 400 -11.27 -4.98 10.38
CA ASP A 400 -10.95 -4.11 9.24
C ASP A 400 -11.27 -2.65 9.59
N LEU A 401 -10.27 -1.80 9.45
CA LEU A 401 -10.31 -0.38 9.78
C LEU A 401 -9.87 0.45 8.57
N GLY A 402 -10.22 1.74 8.56
CA GLY A 402 -9.79 2.60 7.47
C GLY A 402 -9.71 4.08 7.80
N VAL A 403 -9.02 4.82 6.95
CA VAL A 403 -9.02 6.29 6.93
C VAL A 403 -10.03 6.74 5.87
N PRO A 404 -10.97 7.66 6.18
CA PRO A 404 -11.96 8.10 5.20
C PRO A 404 -11.31 9.00 4.15
N ILE A 405 -11.44 8.61 2.86
CA ILE A 405 -10.96 9.38 1.72
C ILE A 405 -12.05 9.57 0.67
N LEU A 406 -11.87 10.57 -0.18
CA LEU A 406 -12.62 10.77 -1.42
C LEU A 406 -11.76 10.42 -2.64
N ALA A 407 -12.42 10.08 -3.73
CA ALA A 407 -11.80 9.73 -4.99
C ALA A 407 -10.82 8.53 -4.88
N MET A 408 -11.11 7.55 -4.00
CA MET A 408 -10.37 6.29 -3.92
C MET A 408 -10.16 5.69 -5.32
N HIS A 409 -8.96 5.18 -5.60
CA HIS A 409 -8.53 4.68 -6.93
C HIS A 409 -8.40 5.74 -8.04
N SER A 410 -8.56 7.02 -7.73
CA SER A 410 -8.16 8.10 -8.64
C SER A 410 -6.63 8.19 -8.72
N SER A 411 -6.11 8.75 -9.81
CA SER A 411 -4.68 9.09 -9.88
C SER A 411 -4.26 10.11 -8.81
N ARG A 412 -5.24 10.82 -8.21
CA ARG A 412 -5.06 11.75 -7.10
C ARG A 412 -6.30 11.76 -6.21
N GLU A 413 -6.12 11.60 -4.93
CA GLU A 413 -7.14 11.39 -3.92
C GLU A 413 -7.16 12.52 -2.90
N LEU A 414 -8.14 12.53 -1.99
CA LEU A 414 -8.34 13.59 -1.00
C LEU A 414 -8.74 13.00 0.35
N MET A 415 -8.10 13.46 1.44
CA MET A 415 -8.45 13.10 2.82
C MET A 415 -8.40 14.32 3.74
N ALA A 416 -9.04 14.21 4.92
CA ALA A 416 -8.81 15.13 6.02
C ALA A 416 -7.54 14.73 6.78
N ARG A 417 -6.68 15.68 7.10
CA ARG A 417 -5.43 15.46 7.84
C ARG A 417 -5.68 14.93 9.26
N SER A 418 -6.77 15.40 9.90
CA SER A 418 -7.19 14.94 11.23
C SER A 418 -7.48 13.44 11.30
N SER A 419 -7.97 12.84 10.21
CA SER A 419 -8.24 11.41 10.16
C SER A 419 -6.95 10.57 10.06
N GLN A 420 -5.89 11.10 9.42
CA GLN A 420 -4.57 10.45 9.47
C GLN A 420 -4.03 10.42 10.90
N LEU A 421 -4.08 11.57 11.59
CA LEU A 421 -3.65 11.64 12.98
C LEU A 421 -4.40 10.66 13.87
N ALA A 422 -5.73 10.53 13.69
CA ALA A 422 -6.54 9.59 14.45
C ALA A 422 -6.11 8.13 14.21
N MET A 423 -5.77 7.77 12.97
CA MET A 423 -5.27 6.43 12.65
C MET A 423 -3.88 6.18 13.25
N ASP A 424 -2.98 7.16 13.21
CA ASP A 424 -1.67 7.07 13.84
C ASP A 424 -1.79 6.83 15.35
N GLN A 425 -2.65 7.61 16.01
CA GLN A 425 -2.93 7.47 17.45
C GLN A 425 -3.54 6.10 17.78
N PHE A 426 -4.47 5.62 16.94
CA PHE A 426 -5.07 4.30 17.13
C PHE A 426 -4.03 3.19 16.98
N ALA A 427 -3.22 3.22 15.92
CA ALA A 427 -2.22 2.19 15.66
C ALA A 427 -1.16 2.12 16.79
N GLU A 428 -0.76 3.27 17.32
CA GLU A 428 0.11 3.35 18.50
C GLU A 428 -0.57 2.77 19.75
N ALA A 429 -1.83 3.13 20.02
CA ALA A 429 -2.58 2.64 21.18
C ALA A 429 -2.88 1.13 21.10
N PHE A 430 -3.05 0.60 19.89
CA PHE A 430 -3.29 -0.82 19.65
C PHE A 430 -2.06 -1.69 20.01
N PHE A 431 -0.86 -1.11 20.02
CA PHE A 431 0.39 -1.78 20.38
C PHE A 431 0.83 -1.57 21.85
N LYS A 432 0.03 -0.85 22.65
CA LYS A 432 0.27 -0.63 24.09
C LYS A 432 -0.57 -1.55 24.95
#